data_1db46bee436d961e8e019673a8cc2d8a
#
_entry.id   1db46bee436d961e8e019673a8cc2d8a
#
_cell.length_a   1.000
_cell.length_b   1.000
_cell.length_c   1.000
_cell.angle_alpha   90.00
_cell.angle_beta   90.00
_cell.angle_gamma   90.00
#
_symmetry.space_group_name_H-M   'P 1'
#
loop_
_entity.id
_entity.type
_entity.pdbx_description
1 polymer ?
#
loop_
_entity_poly.entity_id
_entity_poly.type
_entity_poly.pdbx_seq_one_letter_code
_entity_poly.pdbx_strand_id
1 'polypeptide(L)'
;LLYAVTYAYGGIPLLYMGDELGLCNDTTYLGDAAKADDNRWLHRPRMDWALAERRHQPGTLQARLFAMFAALGAARAGIGALDASGRVVVQVSPDPHLLCFTRSHPVHGSFVMLANFGRGTAVVRLADVGAGGAAVQRSVGAVVTVDGVAQLSANGYLWLTAS
;
A
#
# COMPACT_ATOMS: atom_id res chain seq x y z
N LEU A 1 1.55 -3.72 -3.53
CA LEU A 1 2.51 -3.39 -2.48
C LEU A 1 2.68 -1.88 -2.29
N LEU A 2 3.09 -1.11 -3.32
CA LEU A 2 3.36 0.34 -3.19
C LEU A 2 2.18 1.11 -2.59
N TYR A 3 0.97 0.88 -3.08
CA TYR A 3 -0.21 1.53 -2.51
C TYR A 3 -0.54 1.08 -1.09
N ALA A 4 -0.24 -0.16 -0.71
CA ALA A 4 -0.37 -0.60 0.69
C ALA A 4 0.57 0.21 1.60
N VAL A 5 1.79 0.51 1.14
CA VAL A 5 2.71 1.42 1.86
C VAL A 5 2.17 2.84 1.89
N THR A 6 1.73 3.40 0.76
CA THR A 6 1.17 4.75 0.66
C THR A 6 -0.01 4.95 1.61
N TYR A 7 -0.93 3.97 1.67
CA TYR A 7 -2.09 4.03 2.57
C TYR A 7 -1.74 3.91 4.05
N ALA A 8 -0.58 3.36 4.37
CA ALA A 8 -0.14 3.12 5.75
C ALA A 8 0.87 4.16 6.27
N TYR A 9 1.68 4.78 5.39
CA TYR A 9 2.85 5.55 5.81
C TYR A 9 2.51 6.79 6.63
N GLY A 10 1.74 7.73 6.11
CA GLY A 10 1.41 8.93 6.87
C GLY A 10 0.54 9.90 6.09
N GLY A 11 0.04 10.94 6.76
CA GLY A 11 -0.81 11.93 6.15
C GLY A 11 -2.12 11.35 5.61
N ILE A 12 -2.64 11.99 4.58
CA ILE A 12 -3.85 11.58 3.87
C ILE A 12 -3.42 10.94 2.55
N PRO A 13 -3.70 9.64 2.31
CA PRO A 13 -3.33 9.00 1.07
C PRO A 13 -4.12 9.61 -0.09
N LEU A 14 -3.41 9.97 -1.14
CA LEU A 14 -3.99 10.47 -2.38
C LEU A 14 -3.98 9.35 -3.43
N LEU A 15 -5.13 9.05 -3.98
CA LEU A 15 -5.28 8.22 -5.16
C LEU A 15 -5.42 9.15 -6.37
N TYR A 16 -4.50 9.06 -7.33
CA TYR A 16 -4.60 9.84 -8.55
C TYR A 16 -5.58 9.17 -9.51
N MET A 17 -6.32 10.01 -10.24
CA MET A 17 -7.35 9.59 -11.20
C MET A 17 -6.80 8.56 -12.20
N GLY A 18 -7.44 7.41 -12.25
CA GLY A 18 -7.11 6.32 -13.18
C GLY A 18 -6.18 5.24 -12.62
N ASP A 19 -5.50 5.46 -11.48
CA ASP A 19 -4.67 4.44 -10.83
C ASP A 19 -5.52 3.24 -10.41
N GLU A 20 -6.74 3.49 -9.94
CA GLU A 20 -7.72 2.47 -9.54
C GLU A 20 -8.20 1.60 -10.71
N LEU A 21 -7.95 2.05 -11.94
CA LEU A 21 -8.29 1.35 -13.17
C LEU A 21 -7.05 0.81 -13.88
N GLY A 22 -5.84 1.18 -13.43
CA GLY A 22 -4.59 0.83 -14.07
C GLY A 22 -4.38 1.57 -15.40
N LEU A 23 -4.79 2.84 -15.48
CA LEU A 23 -4.47 3.68 -16.64
C LEU A 23 -2.95 3.87 -16.75
N CYS A 24 -2.44 3.75 -17.96
CA CYS A 24 -1.03 3.97 -18.26
C CYS A 24 -0.77 5.43 -18.61
N ASN A 25 0.50 5.83 -18.56
CA ASN A 25 0.96 7.12 -19.03
C ASN A 25 0.58 7.32 -20.51
N ASP A 26 0.21 8.56 -20.84
CA ASP A 26 -0.12 8.96 -22.21
C ASP A 26 1.07 9.67 -22.86
N THR A 27 1.72 9.02 -23.83
CA THR A 27 2.82 9.60 -24.57
C THR A 27 2.38 10.37 -25.81
N THR A 28 1.10 10.37 -26.15
CA THR A 28 0.57 11.04 -27.34
C THR A 28 0.68 12.55 -27.28
N TYR A 29 0.82 13.12 -26.06
CA TYR A 29 1.02 14.54 -25.85
C TYR A 29 2.27 15.10 -26.58
N LEU A 30 3.28 14.27 -26.85
CA LEU A 30 4.49 14.65 -27.56
C LEU A 30 4.20 15.07 -29.03
N GLY A 31 3.11 14.58 -29.61
CA GLY A 31 2.65 14.97 -30.94
C GLY A 31 1.80 16.25 -30.98
N ASP A 32 1.49 16.84 -29.83
CA ASP A 32 0.70 18.08 -29.71
C ASP A 32 1.63 19.24 -29.34
N ALA A 33 1.90 20.15 -30.29
CA ALA A 33 2.80 21.28 -30.07
C ALA A 33 2.42 22.18 -28.89
N ALA A 34 1.14 22.19 -28.48
CA ALA A 34 0.71 22.95 -27.32
C ALA A 34 1.01 22.25 -25.98
N LYS A 35 1.44 20.99 -26.00
CA LYS A 35 1.66 20.16 -24.80
C LYS A 35 3.06 19.56 -24.75
N ALA A 36 3.76 19.44 -25.87
CA ALA A 36 5.02 18.68 -25.97
C ALA A 36 6.10 19.15 -25.00
N ASP A 37 6.12 20.42 -24.64
CA ASP A 37 7.08 21.00 -23.70
C ASP A 37 6.66 20.85 -22.22
N ASP A 38 5.50 20.25 -21.93
CA ASP A 38 4.99 20.06 -20.57
C ASP A 38 4.80 18.58 -20.26
N ASN A 39 5.79 17.98 -19.59
CA ASN A 39 5.78 16.56 -19.22
C ASN A 39 4.67 16.15 -18.23
N ARG A 40 3.95 17.09 -17.64
CA ARG A 40 2.79 16.79 -16.78
C ARG A 40 1.68 16.08 -17.55
N TRP A 41 1.60 16.29 -18.86
CA TRP A 41 0.64 15.61 -19.73
C TRP A 41 0.88 14.10 -19.82
N LEU A 42 2.11 13.63 -19.61
CA LEU A 42 2.42 12.21 -19.52
C LEU A 42 1.54 11.47 -18.50
N HIS A 43 1.29 12.09 -17.37
CA HIS A 43 0.54 11.51 -16.25
C HIS A 43 -0.94 11.92 -16.23
N ARG A 44 -1.44 12.51 -17.31
CA ARG A 44 -2.82 13.01 -17.42
C ARG A 44 -3.54 12.42 -18.63
N PRO A 45 -3.61 11.08 -18.74
CA PRO A 45 -4.36 10.46 -19.80
C PRO A 45 -5.83 10.90 -19.73
N ARG A 46 -6.49 10.98 -20.87
CA ARG A 46 -7.94 11.13 -20.89
C ARG A 46 -8.57 9.89 -20.27
N MET A 47 -9.61 10.08 -19.45
CA MET A 47 -10.34 8.97 -18.87
C MET A 47 -10.99 8.14 -19.98
N ASP A 48 -10.65 6.86 -20.04
CA ASP A 48 -11.35 5.86 -20.86
C ASP A 48 -12.55 5.32 -20.04
N TRP A 49 -13.72 5.87 -20.30
CA TRP A 49 -14.94 5.48 -19.60
C TRP A 49 -15.38 4.05 -19.91
N ALA A 50 -15.11 3.53 -21.12
CA ALA A 50 -15.40 2.14 -21.46
C ALA A 50 -14.49 1.19 -20.66
N LEU A 51 -13.21 1.53 -20.49
CA LEU A 51 -12.31 0.81 -19.62
C LEU A 51 -12.74 0.91 -18.16
N ALA A 52 -13.20 2.09 -17.71
CA ALA A 52 -13.66 2.32 -16.35
C ALA A 52 -14.86 1.41 -15.98
N GLU A 53 -15.79 1.18 -16.91
CA GLU A 53 -16.94 0.29 -16.69
C GLU A 53 -16.52 -1.18 -16.45
N ARG A 54 -15.34 -1.59 -16.90
CA ARG A 54 -14.83 -2.93 -16.66
C ARG A 54 -14.51 -3.21 -15.18
N ARG A 55 -14.47 -2.18 -14.31
CA ARG A 55 -14.35 -2.37 -12.84
C ARG A 55 -15.51 -3.19 -12.25
N HIS A 56 -16.65 -3.26 -12.95
CA HIS A 56 -17.83 -4.04 -12.56
C HIS A 56 -17.84 -5.46 -13.16
N GLN A 57 -16.83 -5.80 -13.99
CA GLN A 57 -16.77 -7.09 -14.69
C GLN A 57 -15.77 -8.01 -13.97
N PRO A 58 -16.22 -9.09 -13.29
CA PRO A 58 -15.34 -10.03 -12.60
C PRO A 58 -14.24 -10.58 -13.53
N GLY A 59 -13.04 -10.76 -12.99
CA GLY A 59 -11.90 -11.32 -13.71
C GLY A 59 -11.08 -10.30 -14.50
N THR A 60 -11.57 -9.07 -14.70
CA THR A 60 -10.80 -8.01 -15.36
C THR A 60 -9.72 -7.41 -14.43
N LEU A 61 -8.68 -6.83 -15.01
CA LEU A 61 -7.67 -6.09 -14.26
C LEU A 61 -8.29 -4.92 -13.50
N GLN A 62 -9.22 -4.19 -14.13
CA GLN A 62 -9.91 -3.04 -13.56
C GLN A 62 -10.71 -3.42 -12.32
N ALA A 63 -11.47 -4.53 -12.38
CA ALA A 63 -12.21 -5.02 -11.21
C ALA A 63 -11.28 -5.41 -10.05
N ARG A 64 -10.15 -6.04 -10.35
CA ARG A 64 -9.16 -6.44 -9.35
C ARG A 64 -8.50 -5.23 -8.69
N LEU A 65 -8.06 -4.24 -9.48
CA LEU A 65 -7.42 -3.02 -8.97
C LEU A 65 -8.41 -2.21 -8.15
N PHE A 66 -9.61 -1.97 -8.68
CA PHE A 66 -10.66 -1.22 -7.98
C PHE A 66 -11.01 -1.85 -6.62
N ALA A 67 -11.20 -3.17 -6.59
CA ALA A 67 -11.46 -3.91 -5.36
C ALA A 67 -10.29 -3.83 -4.37
N MET A 68 -9.05 -3.88 -4.86
CA MET A 68 -7.84 -3.73 -4.04
C MET A 68 -7.79 -2.35 -3.37
N PHE A 69 -8.04 -1.27 -4.12
CA PHE A 69 -8.05 0.09 -3.56
C PHE A 69 -9.19 0.29 -2.56
N ALA A 70 -10.39 -0.19 -2.87
CA ALA A 70 -11.52 -0.16 -1.94
C ALA A 70 -11.19 -0.90 -0.63
N ALA A 71 -10.56 -2.07 -0.72
CA ALA A 71 -10.17 -2.86 0.44
C ALA A 71 -9.06 -2.19 1.27
N LEU A 72 -8.10 -1.49 0.63
CA LEU A 72 -7.07 -0.71 1.34
C LEU A 72 -7.70 0.48 2.09
N GLY A 73 -8.63 1.20 1.43
CA GLY A 73 -9.35 2.30 2.04
C GLY A 73 -10.18 1.87 3.25
N ALA A 74 -10.94 0.78 3.09
CA ALA A 74 -11.74 0.22 4.17
C ALA A 74 -10.89 -0.25 5.37
N ALA A 75 -9.79 -0.96 5.10
CA ALA A 75 -8.86 -1.40 6.15
C ALA A 75 -8.25 -0.19 6.89
N ARG A 76 -7.81 0.84 6.16
CA ARG A 76 -7.28 2.06 6.77
C ARG A 76 -8.30 2.76 7.65
N ALA A 77 -9.55 2.89 7.19
CA ALA A 77 -10.61 3.57 7.94
C ALA A 77 -10.92 2.87 9.27
N GLY A 78 -10.69 1.55 9.37
CA GLY A 78 -10.86 0.77 10.59
C GLY A 78 -9.68 0.84 11.58
N ILE A 79 -8.56 1.48 11.22
CA ILE A 79 -7.33 1.50 12.04
C ILE A 79 -7.08 2.93 12.54
N GLY A 80 -7.50 3.24 13.77
CA GLY A 80 -7.37 4.58 14.35
C GLY A 80 -5.91 5.08 14.41
N ALA A 81 -4.93 4.20 14.60
CA ALA A 81 -3.51 4.56 14.58
C ALA A 81 -3.01 5.08 13.21
N LEU A 82 -3.80 4.94 12.15
CA LEU A 82 -3.55 5.51 10.82
C LEU A 82 -4.15 6.90 10.62
N ASP A 83 -4.66 7.54 11.68
CA ASP A 83 -5.03 8.95 11.65
C ASP A 83 -3.85 9.84 11.23
N ALA A 84 -4.13 10.96 10.57
CA ALA A 84 -3.11 11.84 10.00
C ALA A 84 -2.15 12.42 11.05
N SER A 85 -2.56 12.52 12.31
CA SER A 85 -1.76 13.02 13.45
C SER A 85 -0.75 11.99 13.98
N GLY A 86 -0.86 10.72 13.60
CA GLY A 86 0.04 9.66 14.05
C GLY A 86 1.49 9.87 13.60
N ARG A 87 2.44 9.68 14.54
CA ARG A 87 3.88 9.81 14.25
C ARG A 87 4.40 8.56 13.55
N VAL A 88 5.11 8.74 12.45
CA VAL A 88 5.79 7.65 11.71
C VAL A 88 7.25 7.54 12.16
N VAL A 89 7.72 6.32 12.37
CA VAL A 89 9.12 5.99 12.63
C VAL A 89 9.50 4.79 11.78
N VAL A 90 10.46 4.97 10.87
CA VAL A 90 11.03 3.86 10.10
C VAL A 90 11.96 3.06 11.00
N GLN A 91 11.78 1.75 11.05
CA GLN A 91 12.57 0.83 11.85
C GLN A 91 13.71 0.25 11.01
N VAL A 92 14.83 -0.02 11.67
CA VAL A 92 15.91 -0.79 11.04
C VAL A 92 15.47 -2.25 10.93
N SER A 93 15.49 -2.77 9.71
CA SER A 93 15.19 -4.17 9.44
C SER A 93 16.48 -4.98 9.30
N PRO A 94 16.52 -6.24 9.78
CA PRO A 94 17.65 -7.14 9.53
C PRO A 94 17.79 -7.54 8.05
N ASP A 95 16.71 -7.43 7.27
CA ASP A 95 16.70 -7.65 5.83
C ASP A 95 16.59 -6.29 5.09
N PRO A 96 17.57 -5.93 4.24
CA PRO A 96 17.58 -4.66 3.51
C PRO A 96 16.42 -4.51 2.51
N HIS A 97 15.76 -5.59 2.16
CA HIS A 97 14.59 -5.59 1.26
C HIS A 97 13.25 -5.49 2.01
N LEU A 98 13.27 -5.60 3.33
CA LEU A 98 12.08 -5.49 4.17
C LEU A 98 11.93 -4.08 4.72
N LEU A 99 10.99 -3.32 4.20
CA LEU A 99 10.58 -2.04 4.79
C LEU A 99 9.76 -2.34 6.06
N CYS A 100 10.18 -1.73 7.17
CA CYS A 100 9.45 -1.74 8.42
C CYS A 100 9.26 -0.30 8.93
N PHE A 101 8.05 0.06 9.31
CA PHE A 101 7.81 1.29 10.05
C PHE A 101 6.66 1.12 11.04
N THR A 102 6.71 1.93 12.08
CA THR A 102 5.65 2.03 13.08
C THR A 102 4.97 3.38 12.98
N ARG A 103 3.70 3.41 13.34
CA ARG A 103 2.97 4.64 13.62
C ARG A 103 2.44 4.57 15.04
N SER A 104 2.63 5.62 15.80
CA SER A 104 2.09 5.74 17.15
C SER A 104 1.05 6.85 17.21
N HIS A 105 -0.07 6.55 17.86
CA HIS A 105 -1.14 7.50 18.11
C HIS A 105 -1.48 7.50 19.62
N PRO A 106 -1.60 8.67 20.27
CA PRO A 106 -1.74 8.73 21.73
C PRO A 106 -3.02 8.07 22.27
N VAL A 107 -4.04 7.92 21.42
CA VAL A 107 -5.34 7.34 21.81
C VAL A 107 -5.55 5.95 21.21
N HIS A 108 -5.02 5.70 20.02
CA HIS A 108 -5.34 4.49 19.24
C HIS A 108 -4.21 3.45 19.22
N GLY A 109 -3.20 3.62 20.10
CA GLY A 109 -2.08 2.68 20.17
C GLY A 109 -1.13 2.76 18.99
N SER A 110 -0.57 1.64 18.58
CA SER A 110 0.42 1.59 17.51
C SER A 110 -0.01 0.72 16.33
N PHE A 111 0.49 1.10 15.18
CA PHE A 111 0.38 0.34 13.94
C PHE A 111 1.79 0.02 13.43
N VAL A 112 1.98 -1.18 12.90
CA VAL A 112 3.24 -1.62 12.29
C VAL A 112 2.97 -2.10 10.87
N MET A 113 3.78 -1.60 9.93
CA MET A 113 3.81 -2.06 8.55
C MET A 113 5.08 -2.86 8.31
N LEU A 114 4.93 -4.02 7.69
CA LEU A 114 6.01 -4.79 7.09
C LEU A 114 5.71 -4.94 5.59
N ALA A 115 6.71 -4.68 4.74
CA ALA A 115 6.57 -4.77 3.29
C ALA A 115 7.84 -5.33 2.66
N ASN A 116 7.74 -6.46 1.98
CA ASN A 116 8.87 -7.12 1.32
C ASN A 116 9.00 -6.65 -0.13
N PHE A 117 10.05 -5.89 -0.42
CA PHE A 117 10.45 -5.44 -1.75
C PHE A 117 11.46 -6.39 -2.42
N GLY A 118 11.86 -7.45 -1.72
CA GLY A 118 12.76 -8.47 -2.24
C GLY A 118 12.07 -9.43 -3.20
N ARG A 119 12.88 -10.21 -3.90
CA ARG A 119 12.41 -11.27 -4.81
C ARG A 119 12.18 -12.62 -4.12
N GLY A 120 12.74 -12.81 -2.92
CA GLY A 120 12.59 -13.99 -2.09
C GLY A 120 11.64 -13.76 -0.92
N THR A 121 11.49 -14.79 -0.09
CA THR A 121 10.73 -14.69 1.16
C THR A 121 11.58 -13.98 2.22
N ALA A 122 11.06 -12.90 2.81
CA ALA A 122 11.62 -12.29 3.99
C ALA A 122 11.04 -12.93 5.25
N VAL A 123 11.88 -13.12 6.25
CA VAL A 123 11.50 -13.71 7.56
C VAL A 123 11.92 -12.75 8.67
N VAL A 124 10.98 -12.41 9.54
CA VAL A 124 11.25 -11.48 10.65
C VAL A 124 10.45 -11.89 11.89
N ARG A 125 11.12 -11.85 13.06
CA ARG A 125 10.43 -12.00 14.34
C ARG A 125 9.74 -10.68 14.69
N LEU A 126 8.45 -10.71 14.92
CA LEU A 126 7.65 -9.50 15.18
C LEU A 126 8.14 -8.70 16.40
N ALA A 127 8.66 -9.39 17.43
CA ALA A 127 9.23 -8.74 18.60
C ALA A 127 10.43 -7.84 18.26
N ASP A 128 11.25 -8.22 17.27
CA ASP A 128 12.45 -7.47 16.87
C ASP A 128 12.11 -6.13 16.18
N VAL A 129 10.88 -6.00 15.71
CA VAL A 129 10.37 -4.79 15.04
C VAL A 129 9.25 -4.09 15.84
N GLY A 130 9.16 -4.38 17.13
CA GLY A 130 8.20 -3.74 18.03
C GLY A 130 6.73 -4.17 17.80
N ALA A 131 6.52 -5.33 17.17
CA ALA A 131 5.19 -5.86 16.85
C ALA A 131 4.89 -7.19 17.56
N GLY A 132 5.60 -7.50 18.66
CA GLY A 132 5.34 -8.70 19.45
C GLY A 132 3.92 -8.68 20.01
N GLY A 133 3.13 -9.74 19.77
CA GLY A 133 1.74 -9.84 20.20
C GLY A 133 0.75 -8.96 19.42
N ALA A 134 1.17 -8.28 18.37
CA ALA A 134 0.30 -7.43 17.55
C ALA A 134 -0.75 -8.25 16.76
N ALA A 135 -1.95 -7.70 16.65
CA ALA A 135 -3.03 -8.29 15.86
C ALA A 135 -2.87 -8.00 14.37
N VAL A 136 -3.05 -9.03 13.54
CA VAL A 136 -3.03 -8.87 12.07
C VAL A 136 -4.32 -8.20 11.60
N GLN A 137 -4.21 -7.03 11.01
CA GLN A 137 -5.32 -6.28 10.41
C GLN A 137 -5.46 -6.58 8.92
N ARG A 138 -4.32 -6.76 8.24
CA ARG A 138 -4.30 -7.10 6.82
C ARG A 138 -3.04 -7.89 6.49
N SER A 139 -3.20 -8.95 5.70
CA SER A 139 -2.11 -9.79 5.21
C SER A 139 -2.30 -10.06 3.72
N VAL A 140 -1.26 -9.86 2.92
CA VAL A 140 -1.22 -10.25 1.52
C VAL A 140 0.15 -10.85 1.25
N GLY A 141 0.18 -12.12 0.78
CA GLY A 141 1.42 -12.83 0.56
C GLY A 141 2.28 -12.96 1.82
N ALA A 142 1.65 -12.98 3.00
CA ALA A 142 2.36 -13.07 4.27
C ALA A 142 1.57 -13.91 5.28
N VAL A 143 2.29 -14.61 6.14
CA VAL A 143 1.74 -15.40 7.25
C VAL A 143 2.50 -15.07 8.53
N VAL A 144 1.81 -15.17 9.67
CA VAL A 144 2.41 -15.04 10.99
C VAL A 144 2.19 -16.35 11.73
N THR A 145 3.26 -16.92 12.24
CA THR A 145 3.22 -18.15 13.03
C THR A 145 2.86 -17.87 14.50
N VAL A 146 2.47 -18.88 15.24
CA VAL A 146 2.05 -18.76 16.65
C VAL A 146 3.17 -18.27 17.58
N ASP A 147 4.43 -18.48 17.20
CA ASP A 147 5.62 -18.00 17.90
C ASP A 147 6.04 -16.58 17.49
N GLY A 148 5.22 -15.89 16.72
CA GLY A 148 5.41 -14.48 16.36
C GLY A 148 6.46 -14.27 15.27
N VAL A 149 6.68 -15.24 14.40
CA VAL A 149 7.53 -15.09 13.20
C VAL A 149 6.64 -14.75 12.00
N ALA A 150 6.93 -13.66 11.32
CA ALA A 150 6.31 -13.28 10.06
C ALA A 150 7.16 -13.77 8.88
N GLN A 151 6.51 -14.37 7.88
CA GLN A 151 7.10 -14.76 6.61
C GLN A 151 6.33 -14.02 5.50
N LEU A 152 7.04 -13.21 4.72
CA LEU A 152 6.48 -12.42 3.64
C LEU A 152 7.07 -12.87 2.31
N SER A 153 6.26 -13.37 1.41
CA SER A 153 6.68 -13.66 0.03
C SER A 153 7.09 -12.39 -0.71
N ALA A 154 7.67 -12.51 -1.88
CA ALA A 154 7.96 -11.36 -2.75
C ALA A 154 6.69 -10.49 -2.93
N ASN A 155 6.83 -9.18 -2.74
CA ASN A 155 5.74 -8.21 -2.74
C ASN A 155 4.65 -8.43 -1.66
N GLY A 156 4.90 -9.31 -0.69
CA GLY A 156 4.02 -9.50 0.45
C GLY A 156 4.08 -8.35 1.45
N TYR A 157 2.98 -8.14 2.19
CA TYR A 157 2.95 -7.14 3.25
C TYR A 157 2.02 -7.54 4.40
N LEU A 158 2.27 -6.94 5.56
CA LEU A 158 1.48 -7.07 6.78
C LEU A 158 1.13 -5.70 7.33
N TRP A 159 -0.10 -5.52 7.75
CA TRP A 159 -0.59 -4.44 8.60
C TRP A 159 -0.96 -5.02 9.96
N LEU A 160 -0.34 -4.51 11.01
CA LEU A 160 -0.46 -5.00 12.36
C LEU A 160 -0.86 -3.84 13.29
N THR A 161 -1.64 -4.12 14.32
CA THR A 161 -1.92 -3.16 15.39
C THR A 161 -1.54 -3.74 16.75
N ALA A 162 -0.95 -2.91 17.60
CA ALA A 162 -0.70 -3.22 19.00
C ALA A 162 -1.34 -2.14 19.87
N SER A 163 -1.98 -2.59 20.95
CA SER A 163 -2.57 -1.74 22.00
C SER A 163 -1.50 -1.14 22.92
#